data_b581dfe84c0645cd24806378533c7afb
#
_entry.id   b581dfe84c0645cd24806378533c7afb
#
_cell.length_a   1.000
_cell.length_b   1.000
_cell.length_c   1.000
_cell.angle_alpha   90.00
_cell.angle_beta   90.00
_cell.angle_gamma   90.00
#
_symmetry.space_group_name_H-M   'P 1'
#
loop_
_entity.id
_entity.type
_entity.pdbx_description
1 polymer ?
#
loop_
_entity_poly.entity_id
_entity_poly.type
_entity_poly.pdbx_seq_one_letter_code
_entity_poly.pdbx_strand_id
1 'polypeptide(L)'
;MLLRPYQEVAVSDALKALDKHGNTLVVAPTGAGKTIMLSALVGKRHKEGKKILIVQHRDELVEQNQSKFKKVNPYITTSIVNGTVKHWDGDAVFSMVQTISRERNLAKRPKFDMVVIDEGHHAAARTYRRVIDAVLEDNDSAEIVGFTATPNRGDGKGLRSVFNNCAHQIEIGALIQEGFLVRPKTFVVDLGINDQLDNVTKRGKEYDMEEVAAIMDHQVINDRIVREWEEXAGDRKTVVFXSTVKHAEHLCAAFLESGVDANFVTGETPKDKRAEMLHDLEHGDLQVVVNVAVLTEGFDAPPVSCIVLTRPCSQKGTMVQMIGRGLRIVDPELYPDTIKTDCIVMDFGTSVITHGSIDDVANLDGRDKTVEGEAPTKTCPECNSEVHARVSECPICGHEFVAEEKAALEQFVMTEYDLMQLSPFMWISPFQEGNALMAMGFQGFAFVGHIKDDMWVAMVKSQKGRVRTVAIGEKVHAMSAADDFLREIEDSDAANKTKRWLNNRATEKQKNLLMDHGIHISSMDFSWTKYKAGCALSFCWNKDALGKAFHAAQEKLN
;
A
#
# COMPACT_ATOMS: atom_id res chain seq x y z
N MET A 1 9.83 -32.48 8.51
CA MET A 1 9.60 -31.57 7.37
C MET A 1 10.90 -31.46 6.58
N LEU A 2 10.85 -31.61 5.25
CA LEU A 2 12.05 -31.53 4.41
C LEU A 2 12.20 -30.07 3.91
N LEU A 3 13.44 -29.61 3.85
CA LEU A 3 13.76 -28.32 3.25
C LEU A 3 13.64 -28.43 1.72
N ARG A 4 13.24 -27.32 1.10
CA ARG A 4 13.34 -27.18 -0.37
C ARG A 4 14.81 -27.00 -0.76
N PRO A 5 15.23 -27.37 -1.98
CA PRO A 5 16.66 -27.30 -2.36
C PRO A 5 17.31 -25.95 -2.09
N TYR A 6 16.66 -24.84 -2.47
CA TYR A 6 17.19 -23.49 -2.23
C TYR A 6 17.32 -23.16 -0.73
N GLN A 7 16.42 -23.71 0.10
CA GLN A 7 16.48 -23.52 1.57
C GLN A 7 17.66 -24.29 2.16
N GLU A 8 17.93 -25.49 1.65
CA GLU A 8 19.11 -26.29 2.07
C GLU A 8 20.41 -25.54 1.76
N VAL A 9 20.52 -24.98 0.56
CA VAL A 9 21.69 -24.18 0.14
C VAL A 9 21.84 -22.95 1.05
N ALA A 10 20.76 -22.19 1.27
CA ALA A 10 20.80 -20.99 2.11
C ALA A 10 21.22 -21.30 3.55
N VAL A 11 20.69 -22.38 4.13
CA VAL A 11 21.06 -22.83 5.49
C VAL A 11 22.52 -23.29 5.54
N SER A 12 22.97 -24.05 4.54
CA SER A 12 24.37 -24.52 4.44
C SER A 12 25.34 -23.33 4.36
N ASP A 13 25.05 -22.36 3.50
CA ASP A 13 25.90 -21.18 3.32
C ASP A 13 25.91 -20.30 4.58
N ALA A 14 24.77 -20.16 5.25
CA ALA A 14 24.69 -19.43 6.53
C ALA A 14 25.56 -20.09 7.60
N LEU A 15 25.54 -21.42 7.71
CA LEU A 15 26.36 -22.16 8.67
C LEU A 15 27.87 -21.98 8.38
N LYS A 16 28.30 -22.11 7.13
CA LYS A 16 29.68 -21.84 6.71
C LYS A 16 30.13 -20.43 7.04
N ALA A 17 29.23 -19.44 6.81
CA ALA A 17 29.53 -18.04 7.11
C ALA A 17 29.65 -17.79 8.63
N LEU A 18 28.80 -18.44 9.43
CA LEU A 18 28.88 -18.38 10.90
C LEU A 18 30.19 -18.99 11.42
N ASP A 19 30.58 -20.17 10.90
CA ASP A 19 31.85 -20.84 11.27
C ASP A 19 33.06 -19.95 10.97
N LYS A 20 32.99 -19.18 9.88
CA LYS A 20 34.11 -18.34 9.41
C LYS A 20 34.13 -16.96 10.06
N HIS A 21 32.97 -16.35 10.27
CA HIS A 21 32.83 -14.92 10.60
C HIS A 21 32.14 -14.64 11.94
N GLY A 22 31.49 -15.63 12.56
CA GLY A 22 30.71 -15.46 13.78
C GLY A 22 29.37 -14.72 13.58
N ASN A 23 29.17 -14.09 12.43
CA ASN A 23 27.90 -13.41 12.13
C ASN A 23 27.59 -13.43 10.63
N THR A 24 26.31 -13.37 10.30
CA THR A 24 25.90 -13.30 8.89
C THR A 24 24.43 -12.88 8.73
N LEU A 25 24.09 -12.43 7.53
CA LEU A 25 22.72 -12.15 7.10
C LEU A 25 22.29 -13.12 6.01
N VAL A 26 21.06 -13.59 6.08
CA VAL A 26 20.39 -14.34 4.98
C VAL A 26 19.24 -13.46 4.47
N VAL A 27 19.26 -13.16 3.17
CA VAL A 27 18.21 -12.39 2.52
C VAL A 27 17.30 -13.37 1.78
N ALA A 28 16.02 -13.38 2.16
CA ALA A 28 15.03 -14.28 1.58
C ALA A 28 13.67 -13.58 1.53
N PRO A 29 13.04 -13.49 0.35
CA PRO A 29 11.80 -12.76 0.20
C PRO A 29 10.65 -13.33 1.03
N THR A 30 9.57 -12.58 1.14
CA THR A 30 8.33 -13.06 1.75
C THR A 30 7.83 -14.26 0.94
N GLY A 31 7.47 -15.34 1.63
CA GLY A 31 7.06 -16.59 0.98
C GLY A 31 8.17 -17.62 0.79
N ALA A 32 9.44 -17.21 0.90
CA ALA A 32 10.58 -18.15 0.75
C ALA A 32 10.75 -19.11 1.94
N GLY A 33 9.97 -18.96 3.00
CA GLY A 33 10.05 -19.84 4.17
C GLY A 33 11.18 -19.49 5.14
N LYS A 34 11.41 -18.20 5.40
CA LYS A 34 12.42 -17.72 6.38
C LYS A 34 12.35 -18.47 7.71
N THR A 35 11.13 -18.63 8.28
CA THR A 35 10.94 -19.33 9.56
C THR A 35 11.40 -20.79 9.50
N ILE A 36 11.20 -21.46 8.36
CA ILE A 36 11.64 -22.85 8.17
C ILE A 36 13.18 -22.94 8.10
N MET A 37 13.81 -22.03 7.35
CA MET A 37 15.28 -21.96 7.25
C MET A 37 15.90 -21.62 8.60
N LEU A 38 15.34 -20.64 9.33
CA LEU A 38 15.72 -20.28 10.69
C LEU A 38 15.64 -21.51 11.60
N SER A 39 14.50 -22.22 11.56
CA SER A 39 14.28 -23.41 12.40
C SER A 39 15.29 -24.52 12.08
N ALA A 40 15.59 -24.75 10.81
CA ALA A 40 16.55 -25.76 10.39
C ALA A 40 17.98 -25.40 10.84
N LEU A 41 18.37 -24.13 10.70
CA LEU A 41 19.69 -23.64 11.16
C LEU A 41 19.83 -23.81 12.68
N VAL A 42 18.83 -23.39 13.44
CA VAL A 42 18.79 -23.55 14.91
C VAL A 42 18.87 -25.04 15.29
N GLY A 43 18.13 -25.90 14.60
CA GLY A 43 18.17 -27.35 14.86
C GLY A 43 19.56 -27.94 14.68
N LYS A 44 20.33 -27.48 13.67
CA LYS A 44 21.72 -27.93 13.45
C LYS A 44 22.64 -27.44 14.57
N ARG A 45 22.54 -26.17 14.96
CA ARG A 45 23.36 -25.59 16.04
C ARG A 45 23.02 -26.19 17.42
N HIS A 46 21.74 -26.49 17.66
CA HIS A 46 21.34 -27.20 18.91
C HIS A 46 22.01 -28.58 19.03
N LYS A 47 22.14 -29.34 17.94
CA LYS A 47 22.83 -30.63 17.92
C LYS A 47 24.31 -30.52 18.33
N GLU A 48 24.90 -29.34 18.20
CA GLU A 48 26.26 -29.00 18.64
C GLU A 48 26.29 -28.52 20.11
N GLY A 49 25.16 -28.61 20.82
CA GLY A 49 25.03 -28.23 22.23
C GLY A 49 24.80 -26.75 22.51
N LYS A 50 24.50 -25.97 21.47
CA LYS A 50 24.30 -24.51 21.60
C LYS A 50 22.91 -24.18 22.15
N LYS A 51 22.84 -23.16 23.02
CA LYS A 51 21.60 -22.54 23.51
C LYS A 51 21.33 -21.27 22.71
N ILE A 52 20.10 -21.15 22.20
CA ILE A 52 19.78 -20.17 21.16
C ILE A 52 18.71 -19.17 21.64
N LEU A 53 18.93 -17.88 21.35
CA LEU A 53 17.97 -16.80 21.55
C LEU A 53 17.41 -16.37 20.18
N ILE A 54 16.08 -16.45 19.98
CA ILE A 54 15.40 -15.96 18.76
C ILE A 54 14.71 -14.66 19.13
N VAL A 55 15.05 -13.57 18.44
CA VAL A 55 14.58 -12.22 18.74
C VAL A 55 13.67 -11.72 17.63
N GLN A 56 12.50 -11.24 18.02
CA GLN A 56 11.44 -10.76 17.12
C GLN A 56 10.86 -9.45 17.64
N HIS A 57 10.15 -8.71 16.80
CA HIS A 57 9.64 -7.39 17.18
C HIS A 57 8.13 -7.35 17.45
N ARG A 58 7.39 -8.40 17.11
CA ARG A 58 5.94 -8.51 17.34
C ARG A 58 5.59 -9.77 18.14
N ASP A 59 4.65 -9.64 19.06
CA ASP A 59 4.23 -10.71 19.96
C ASP A 59 3.58 -11.89 19.19
N GLU A 60 2.78 -11.59 18.18
CA GLU A 60 2.14 -12.60 17.33
C GLU A 60 3.19 -13.46 16.61
N LEU A 61 4.29 -12.85 16.17
CA LEU A 61 5.40 -13.56 15.51
C LEU A 61 6.09 -14.53 16.47
N VAL A 62 6.23 -14.18 17.75
CA VAL A 62 6.87 -15.02 18.76
C VAL A 62 6.12 -16.35 18.87
N GLU A 63 4.82 -16.32 19.03
CA GLU A 63 3.96 -17.52 19.16
C GLU A 63 3.90 -18.33 17.85
N GLN A 64 3.70 -17.66 16.73
CA GLN A 64 3.62 -18.31 15.41
C GLN A 64 4.93 -19.00 15.04
N ASN A 65 6.06 -18.33 15.23
CA ASN A 65 7.37 -18.87 14.89
C ASN A 65 7.76 -20.00 15.83
N GLN A 66 7.42 -19.90 17.13
CA GLN A 66 7.61 -21.03 18.06
C GLN A 66 6.80 -22.25 17.61
N SER A 67 5.53 -22.05 17.22
CA SER A 67 4.68 -23.15 16.74
C SER A 67 5.25 -23.82 15.49
N LYS A 68 5.66 -23.03 14.50
CA LYS A 68 6.31 -23.54 13.27
C LYS A 68 7.64 -24.24 13.60
N PHE A 69 8.43 -23.66 14.50
CA PHE A 69 9.70 -24.23 14.96
C PHE A 69 9.51 -25.62 15.57
N LYS A 70 8.51 -25.80 16.45
CA LYS A 70 8.19 -27.10 17.08
C LYS A 70 7.84 -28.18 16.04
N LYS A 71 7.20 -27.81 14.92
CA LYS A 71 6.92 -28.74 13.83
C LYS A 71 8.20 -29.23 13.12
N VAL A 72 9.20 -28.35 13.01
CA VAL A 72 10.50 -28.68 12.39
C VAL A 72 11.42 -29.41 13.39
N ASN A 73 11.43 -28.99 14.64
CA ASN A 73 12.32 -29.47 15.71
C ASN A 73 11.51 -29.93 16.93
N PRO A 74 10.78 -31.06 16.85
CA PRO A 74 9.88 -31.48 17.95
C PRO A 74 10.61 -31.88 19.23
N TYR A 75 11.91 -32.12 19.17
CA TYR A 75 12.72 -32.59 20.31
C TYR A 75 13.49 -31.46 21.02
N ILE A 76 13.42 -30.21 20.52
CA ILE A 76 14.11 -29.09 21.13
C ILE A 76 13.13 -28.38 22.10
N THR A 77 13.55 -28.21 23.34
CA THR A 77 12.75 -27.50 24.33
C THR A 77 12.70 -26.01 23.99
N THR A 78 11.50 -25.43 24.07
CA THR A 78 11.31 -24.02 23.74
C THR A 78 10.65 -23.27 24.89
N SER A 79 11.01 -22.01 25.05
CA SER A 79 10.34 -21.11 25.99
C SER A 79 10.09 -19.74 25.35
N ILE A 80 9.28 -18.90 26.02
CA ILE A 80 8.88 -17.58 25.51
C ILE A 80 9.22 -16.51 26.55
N VAL A 81 9.75 -15.37 26.05
CA VAL A 81 9.94 -14.15 26.82
C VAL A 81 9.28 -12.99 26.07
N ASN A 82 8.05 -12.65 26.47
CA ASN A 82 7.27 -11.58 25.86
C ASN A 82 6.63 -10.66 26.91
N GLY A 83 5.62 -9.90 26.55
CA GLY A 83 4.92 -8.98 27.46
C GLY A 83 4.36 -9.66 28.71
N THR A 84 3.83 -10.86 28.56
CA THR A 84 3.13 -11.62 29.61
C THR A 84 3.94 -12.77 30.20
N VAL A 85 4.70 -13.48 29.37
CA VAL A 85 5.44 -14.71 29.74
C VAL A 85 6.94 -14.40 29.85
N LYS A 86 7.63 -14.96 30.87
CA LYS A 86 9.07 -14.75 31.12
C LYS A 86 9.76 -16.07 31.46
N HIS A 87 9.69 -17.06 30.54
CA HIS A 87 10.34 -18.38 30.72
C HIS A 87 11.65 -18.43 29.93
N TRP A 88 12.74 -18.81 30.59
CA TRP A 88 14.10 -18.83 30.04
C TRP A 88 14.69 -20.24 29.95
N ASP A 89 13.92 -21.24 30.30
CA ASP A 89 14.36 -22.63 30.51
C ASP A 89 14.55 -23.44 29.21
N GLY A 90 13.96 -22.99 28.11
CA GLY A 90 14.12 -23.68 26.80
C GLY A 90 15.54 -23.59 26.23
N ASP A 91 15.91 -24.58 25.44
CA ASP A 91 17.15 -24.56 24.66
C ASP A 91 17.06 -23.53 23.50
N ALA A 92 15.86 -23.32 22.99
CA ALA A 92 15.54 -22.24 22.05
C ALA A 92 14.54 -21.28 22.71
N VAL A 93 14.96 -20.06 23.00
CA VAL A 93 14.15 -19.04 23.68
C VAL A 93 13.62 -18.04 22.64
N PHE A 94 12.32 -18.00 22.45
CA PHE A 94 11.65 -17.05 21.56
C PHE A 94 11.31 -15.78 22.32
N SER A 95 11.74 -14.64 21.82
CA SER A 95 11.66 -13.41 22.60
C SER A 95 11.18 -12.20 21.79
N MET A 96 10.43 -11.32 22.47
CA MET A 96 10.03 -10.01 21.95
C MET A 96 11.10 -8.98 22.33
N VAL A 97 11.70 -8.30 21.34
CA VAL A 97 12.82 -7.39 21.56
C VAL A 97 12.51 -6.29 22.57
N GLN A 98 11.31 -5.69 22.51
CA GLN A 98 10.89 -4.62 23.43
C GLN A 98 10.82 -5.10 24.89
N THR A 99 10.59 -6.39 25.09
CA THR A 99 10.56 -7.00 26.43
C THR A 99 11.97 -7.36 26.89
N ILE A 100 12.71 -8.10 26.05
CA ILE A 100 14.02 -8.62 26.45
C ILE A 100 15.06 -7.51 26.62
N SER A 101 14.98 -6.42 25.84
CA SER A 101 15.95 -5.31 25.90
C SER A 101 15.87 -4.47 27.19
N ARG A 102 14.85 -4.70 28.04
CA ARG A 102 14.75 -4.03 29.36
C ARG A 102 15.77 -4.64 30.30
N GLU A 103 16.52 -3.78 31.01
CA GLU A 103 17.61 -4.16 31.90
C GLU A 103 17.23 -5.28 32.88
N ARG A 104 16.07 -5.14 33.53
CA ARG A 104 15.55 -6.14 34.50
C ARG A 104 15.33 -7.54 33.90
N ASN A 105 15.09 -7.61 32.58
CA ASN A 105 14.90 -8.87 31.86
C ASN A 105 16.23 -9.41 31.35
N LEU A 106 17.09 -8.53 30.83
CA LEU A 106 18.46 -8.89 30.43
C LEU A 106 19.25 -9.48 31.60
N ALA A 107 19.08 -8.93 32.80
CA ALA A 107 19.75 -9.42 34.02
C ALA A 107 19.39 -10.88 34.40
N LYS A 108 18.26 -11.37 33.89
CA LYS A 108 17.77 -12.74 34.17
C LYS A 108 18.07 -13.73 33.05
N ARG A 109 18.71 -13.29 31.96
CA ARG A 109 19.00 -14.16 30.83
C ARG A 109 20.00 -15.23 31.20
N PRO A 110 19.85 -16.45 30.68
CA PRO A 110 20.93 -17.43 30.71
C PRO A 110 22.01 -17.05 29.68
N LYS A 111 23.14 -17.73 29.72
CA LYS A 111 24.17 -17.60 28.70
C LYS A 111 23.64 -18.20 27.39
N PHE A 112 23.78 -17.48 26.27
CA PHE A 112 23.41 -17.91 24.93
C PHE A 112 24.65 -18.08 24.06
N ASP A 113 24.62 -19.06 23.16
CA ASP A 113 25.67 -19.33 22.20
C ASP A 113 25.34 -18.80 20.81
N MET A 114 24.08 -18.38 20.61
CA MET A 114 23.62 -17.86 19.32
C MET A 114 22.43 -16.91 19.51
N VAL A 115 22.43 -15.82 18.74
CA VAL A 115 21.26 -14.92 18.59
C VAL A 115 20.77 -15.00 17.15
N VAL A 116 19.50 -15.33 16.96
CA VAL A 116 18.82 -15.34 15.66
C VAL A 116 17.86 -14.17 15.62
N ILE A 117 17.98 -13.33 14.62
CA ILE A 117 17.15 -12.13 14.47
C ILE A 117 16.21 -12.32 13.27
N ASP A 118 14.93 -12.50 13.57
CA ASP A 118 13.90 -12.48 12.53
C ASP A 118 13.64 -11.00 12.16
N GLU A 119 13.48 -10.74 10.88
CA GLU A 119 13.48 -9.41 10.27
C GLU A 119 14.78 -8.65 10.60
N GLY A 120 15.90 -9.28 10.22
CA GLY A 120 17.28 -8.83 10.48
C GLY A 120 17.60 -7.39 10.10
N HIS A 121 16.78 -6.76 9.24
CA HIS A 121 16.92 -5.34 8.91
C HIS A 121 16.69 -4.43 10.13
N HIS A 122 16.09 -4.93 11.20
CA HIS A 122 15.95 -4.19 12.48
C HIS A 122 17.20 -4.29 13.37
N ALA A 123 18.14 -5.17 13.07
CA ALA A 123 19.29 -5.51 13.97
C ALA A 123 20.13 -4.31 14.41
N ALA A 124 20.24 -3.27 13.58
CA ALA A 124 21.01 -2.06 13.92
C ALA A 124 20.24 -1.09 14.84
N ALA A 125 18.96 -1.36 15.16
CA ALA A 125 18.20 -0.53 16.09
C ALA A 125 18.71 -0.69 17.52
N ARG A 126 18.63 0.38 18.32
CA ARG A 126 19.17 0.45 19.69
C ARG A 126 18.71 -0.70 20.59
N THR A 127 17.46 -1.12 20.49
CA THR A 127 16.92 -2.23 21.30
C THR A 127 17.56 -3.57 20.94
N TYR A 128 17.73 -3.85 19.64
CA TYR A 128 18.41 -5.05 19.17
C TYR A 128 19.90 -5.04 19.55
N ARG A 129 20.58 -3.91 19.34
CA ARG A 129 21.99 -3.76 19.71
C ARG A 129 22.21 -4.06 21.18
N ARG A 130 21.35 -3.51 22.07
CA ARG A 130 21.43 -3.79 23.51
C ARG A 130 21.36 -5.30 23.83
N VAL A 131 20.51 -6.04 23.13
CA VAL A 131 20.36 -7.49 23.33
C VAL A 131 21.62 -8.23 22.81
N ILE A 132 22.08 -7.87 21.60
CA ILE A 132 23.28 -8.46 20.99
C ILE A 132 24.51 -8.22 21.90
N ASP A 133 24.72 -6.97 22.29
CA ASP A 133 25.87 -6.58 23.11
C ASP A 133 25.86 -7.32 24.46
N ALA A 134 24.68 -7.43 25.10
CA ALA A 134 24.54 -8.16 26.36
C ALA A 134 24.86 -9.66 26.21
N VAL A 135 24.48 -10.30 25.10
CA VAL A 135 24.83 -11.70 24.85
C VAL A 135 26.34 -11.84 24.60
N LEU A 136 26.93 -10.92 23.84
CA LEU A 136 28.39 -10.92 23.56
C LEU A 136 29.22 -10.62 24.79
N GLU A 137 28.70 -9.84 25.75
CA GLU A 137 29.35 -9.64 27.06
C GLU A 137 29.45 -10.95 27.87
N ASP A 138 28.43 -11.82 27.78
CA ASP A 138 28.45 -13.11 28.49
C ASP A 138 29.22 -14.18 27.68
N ASN A 139 29.23 -14.06 26.35
CA ASN A 139 29.82 -15.05 25.45
C ASN A 139 30.31 -14.34 24.17
N ASP A 140 31.58 -13.95 24.15
CA ASP A 140 32.20 -13.23 23.02
C ASP A 140 32.25 -14.06 21.72
N SER A 141 32.07 -15.36 21.83
CA SER A 141 32.04 -16.31 20.72
C SER A 141 30.60 -16.60 20.24
N ALA A 142 29.60 -15.95 20.81
CA ALA A 142 28.21 -16.17 20.41
C ALA A 142 27.99 -15.74 18.94
N GLU A 143 27.32 -16.61 18.20
CA GLU A 143 27.00 -16.39 16.78
C GLU A 143 25.79 -15.45 16.63
N ILE A 144 25.83 -14.58 15.61
CA ILE A 144 24.72 -13.66 15.32
C ILE A 144 24.26 -13.90 13.88
N VAL A 145 23.00 -14.31 13.70
CA VAL A 145 22.43 -14.49 12.35
C VAL A 145 21.12 -13.71 12.19
N GLY A 146 21.00 -13.01 11.07
CA GLY A 146 19.77 -12.31 10.70
C GLY A 146 19.09 -12.97 9.50
N PHE A 147 17.76 -13.02 9.51
CA PHE A 147 16.93 -13.37 8.36
C PHE A 147 16.05 -12.16 8.01
N THR A 148 16.04 -11.75 6.74
CA THR A 148 15.22 -10.61 6.32
C THR A 148 14.74 -10.77 4.89
N ALA A 149 13.58 -10.18 4.58
CA ALA A 149 13.11 -10.07 3.20
C ALA A 149 13.77 -8.89 2.47
N THR A 150 14.22 -7.89 3.22
CA THR A 150 14.72 -6.62 2.68
C THR A 150 16.02 -6.25 3.39
N PRO A 151 17.15 -6.30 2.68
CA PRO A 151 18.44 -6.02 3.31
C PRO A 151 18.67 -4.53 3.58
N ASN A 152 17.95 -3.67 2.87
CA ASN A 152 18.13 -2.22 2.99
C ASN A 152 17.23 -1.65 4.09
N ARG A 153 17.81 -0.76 4.90
CA ARG A 153 17.07 -0.04 5.93
C ARG A 153 16.61 1.30 5.37
N GLY A 154 15.34 1.63 5.63
CA GLY A 154 14.79 2.92 5.23
C GLY A 154 15.37 4.14 5.96
N ASP A 155 16.22 3.94 6.99
CA ASP A 155 16.90 5.05 7.68
C ASP A 155 18.31 5.33 7.12
N GLY A 156 18.69 4.69 6.03
CA GLY A 156 20.00 4.85 5.40
C GLY A 156 21.17 4.31 6.21
N LYS A 157 20.90 3.68 7.37
CA LYS A 157 21.95 3.08 8.20
C LYS A 157 22.20 1.65 7.76
N GLY A 158 23.40 1.36 7.36
CA GLY A 158 23.79 0.03 6.92
C GLY A 158 23.76 -1.01 8.05
N LEU A 159 23.60 -2.26 7.66
CA LEU A 159 23.62 -3.41 8.56
C LEU A 159 25.04 -3.89 8.87
N ARG A 160 26.08 -3.30 8.26
CA ARG A 160 27.49 -3.66 8.51
C ARG A 160 27.93 -3.47 9.97
N SER A 161 27.22 -2.64 10.73
CA SER A 161 27.49 -2.52 12.17
C SER A 161 27.12 -3.77 12.96
N VAL A 162 26.36 -4.71 12.36
CA VAL A 162 25.94 -5.96 12.99
C VAL A 162 26.43 -7.16 12.18
N PHE A 163 26.22 -7.14 10.87
CA PHE A 163 26.58 -8.25 9.95
C PHE A 163 27.69 -7.80 9.01
N ASN A 164 28.83 -8.48 9.06
CA ASN A 164 29.95 -8.15 8.18
C ASN A 164 29.85 -8.81 6.81
N ASN A 165 28.87 -9.72 6.62
CA ASN A 165 28.65 -10.42 5.36
C ASN A 165 27.17 -10.78 5.18
N CYS A 166 26.84 -11.14 3.94
CA CYS A 166 25.56 -11.78 3.56
C CYS A 166 25.91 -13.17 3.02
N ALA A 167 25.52 -14.21 3.74
CA ALA A 167 25.86 -15.59 3.37
C ALA A 167 25.10 -16.04 2.11
N HIS A 168 23.86 -15.62 1.98
CA HIS A 168 23.00 -16.09 0.89
C HIS A 168 21.90 -15.07 0.63
N GLN A 169 21.61 -14.85 -0.64
CA GLN A 169 20.47 -14.05 -1.07
C GLN A 169 19.62 -14.86 -2.04
N ILE A 170 18.35 -15.00 -1.72
CA ILE A 170 17.34 -15.65 -2.55
C ILE A 170 16.58 -14.56 -3.31
N GLU A 171 16.57 -14.65 -4.63
CA GLU A 171 15.85 -13.69 -5.50
C GLU A 171 14.41 -14.13 -5.73
N ILE A 172 13.48 -13.18 -5.76
CA ILE A 172 12.07 -13.46 -6.03
C ILE A 172 11.92 -14.07 -7.43
N GLY A 173 12.62 -13.53 -8.42
CA GLY A 173 12.60 -14.04 -9.80
C GLY A 173 12.97 -15.52 -9.89
N ALA A 174 14.02 -15.93 -9.17
CA ALA A 174 14.45 -17.34 -9.14
C ALA A 174 13.34 -18.24 -8.54
N LEU A 175 12.70 -17.82 -7.45
CA LEU A 175 11.62 -18.58 -6.82
C LEU A 175 10.38 -18.68 -7.73
N ILE A 176 10.10 -17.64 -8.52
CA ILE A 176 9.01 -17.66 -9.50
C ILE A 176 9.34 -18.65 -10.64
N GLN A 177 10.57 -18.59 -11.17
CA GLN A 177 11.02 -19.48 -12.25
C GLN A 177 11.01 -20.96 -11.83
N GLU A 178 11.39 -21.22 -10.58
CA GLU A 178 11.40 -22.58 -10.01
C GLU A 178 10.02 -23.04 -9.49
N GLY A 179 8.99 -22.18 -9.57
CA GLY A 179 7.62 -22.51 -9.17
C GLY A 179 7.36 -22.52 -7.67
N PHE A 180 8.22 -21.87 -6.89
CA PHE A 180 8.04 -21.74 -5.43
C PHE A 180 7.22 -20.50 -5.02
N LEU A 181 7.08 -19.55 -5.95
CA LEU A 181 6.20 -18.40 -5.84
C LEU A 181 5.43 -18.24 -7.16
N VAL A 182 4.24 -17.68 -7.09
CA VAL A 182 3.47 -17.33 -8.31
C VAL A 182 3.95 -15.99 -8.88
N ARG A 183 3.70 -15.77 -10.16
CA ARG A 183 4.05 -14.52 -10.84
C ARG A 183 3.10 -13.39 -10.45
N PRO A 184 3.60 -12.19 -10.12
CA PRO A 184 2.75 -11.02 -10.02
C PRO A 184 2.35 -10.51 -11.41
N LYS A 185 1.08 -10.16 -11.58
CA LYS A 185 0.55 -9.36 -12.69
C LYS A 185 0.20 -8.00 -12.14
N THR A 186 0.94 -6.97 -12.52
CA THR A 186 0.82 -5.65 -11.92
C THR A 186 0.07 -4.68 -12.82
N PHE A 187 -0.98 -4.08 -12.26
CA PHE A 187 -1.76 -3.01 -12.87
C PHE A 187 -1.51 -1.74 -12.09
N VAL A 188 -1.02 -0.71 -12.74
CA VAL A 188 -0.89 0.62 -12.14
C VAL A 188 -2.09 1.43 -12.60
N VAL A 189 -2.92 1.85 -11.66
CA VAL A 189 -4.16 2.58 -11.96
C VAL A 189 -3.94 4.05 -11.64
N ASP A 190 -3.92 4.88 -12.69
CA ASP A 190 -3.80 6.33 -12.53
C ASP A 190 -5.18 6.91 -12.25
N LEU A 191 -5.35 7.45 -11.06
CA LEU A 191 -6.58 8.11 -10.62
C LEU A 191 -6.63 9.60 -10.97
N GLY A 192 -5.59 10.14 -11.63
CA GLY A 192 -5.48 11.57 -11.92
C GLY A 192 -5.11 12.41 -10.69
N ILE A 193 -4.42 11.81 -9.73
CA ILE A 193 -3.99 12.44 -8.48
C ILE A 193 -2.52 12.13 -8.16
N ASN A 194 -1.78 11.60 -9.13
CA ASN A 194 -0.40 11.13 -8.92
C ASN A 194 0.54 12.27 -8.49
N ASP A 195 0.41 13.44 -9.10
CA ASP A 195 1.24 14.60 -8.75
C ASP A 195 1.02 15.03 -7.28
N GLN A 196 -0.20 14.91 -6.80
CA GLN A 196 -0.51 15.22 -5.38
C GLN A 196 0.09 14.17 -4.45
N LEU A 197 -0.01 12.89 -4.81
CA LEU A 197 0.57 11.80 -4.02
C LEU A 197 2.11 11.91 -3.96
N ASP A 198 2.74 12.30 -5.07
CA ASP A 198 4.20 12.50 -5.14
C ASP A 198 4.67 13.68 -4.26
N ASN A 199 3.80 14.66 -4.02
CA ASN A 199 4.11 15.85 -3.23
C ASN A 199 3.73 15.70 -1.74
N VAL A 200 3.20 14.55 -1.30
CA VAL A 200 2.86 14.29 0.10
C VAL A 200 4.13 14.38 0.97
N THR A 201 4.03 15.07 2.08
CA THR A 201 5.17 15.25 3.00
C THR A 201 5.54 13.92 3.68
N LYS A 202 6.80 13.78 4.05
CA LYS A 202 7.27 12.62 4.80
C LYS A 202 7.38 12.94 6.28
N ARG A 203 6.77 12.12 7.12
CA ARG A 203 6.96 12.14 8.57
C ARG A 203 7.93 11.02 8.96
N GLY A 204 9.18 11.39 9.20
CA GLY A 204 10.23 10.41 9.49
C GLY A 204 10.62 9.60 8.27
N LYS A 205 10.28 8.31 8.28
CA LYS A 205 10.64 7.36 7.21
C LYS A 205 9.47 7.00 6.29
N GLU A 206 8.30 7.54 6.53
CA GLU A 206 7.09 7.19 5.77
C GLU A 206 6.36 8.46 5.34
N TYR A 207 5.53 8.37 4.35
CA TYR A 207 4.63 9.45 3.95
C TYR A 207 3.68 9.80 5.09
N ASP A 208 3.21 11.04 5.13
CA ASP A 208 2.15 11.43 6.04
C ASP A 208 0.83 10.78 5.59
N MET A 209 0.41 9.74 6.28
CA MET A 209 -0.76 8.94 5.90
C MET A 209 -2.09 9.72 6.04
N GLU A 210 -2.13 10.78 6.84
CA GLU A 210 -3.30 11.67 6.91
C GLU A 210 -3.40 12.55 5.64
N GLU A 211 -2.26 13.03 5.12
CA GLU A 211 -2.23 13.72 3.82
C GLU A 211 -2.60 12.78 2.69
N VAL A 212 -2.09 11.53 2.70
CA VAL A 212 -2.46 10.51 1.72
C VAL A 212 -3.97 10.26 1.77
N ALA A 213 -4.54 10.08 2.97
CA ALA A 213 -5.97 9.86 3.13
C ALA A 213 -6.79 11.06 2.63
N ALA A 214 -6.33 12.28 2.89
CA ALA A 214 -7.03 13.50 2.41
C ALA A 214 -7.13 13.56 0.88
N ILE A 215 -6.23 12.88 0.16
CA ILE A 215 -6.23 12.79 -1.31
C ILE A 215 -7.03 11.57 -1.79
N MET A 216 -6.82 10.41 -1.15
CA MET A 216 -7.33 9.12 -1.61
C MET A 216 -8.72 8.77 -1.07
N ASP A 217 -9.06 9.21 0.16
CA ASP A 217 -10.27 8.77 0.87
C ASP A 217 -11.49 9.62 0.47
N HIS A 218 -11.89 9.48 -0.79
CA HIS A 218 -13.11 10.07 -1.33
C HIS A 218 -14.00 8.95 -1.87
N GLN A 219 -15.31 9.08 -1.67
CA GLN A 219 -16.27 8.02 -2.06
C GLN A 219 -16.11 7.64 -3.54
N VAL A 220 -16.01 8.61 -4.43
CA VAL A 220 -15.90 8.34 -5.87
C VAL A 220 -14.58 7.62 -6.21
N ILE A 221 -13.50 7.88 -5.47
CA ILE A 221 -12.22 7.17 -5.62
C ILE A 221 -12.36 5.74 -5.07
N ASN A 222 -12.97 5.58 -3.90
CA ASN A 222 -13.24 4.26 -3.31
C ASN A 222 -14.13 3.40 -4.24
N ASP A 223 -15.18 3.99 -4.82
CA ASP A 223 -16.04 3.33 -5.81
C ASP A 223 -15.25 2.90 -7.06
N ARG A 224 -14.29 3.74 -7.50
CA ARG A 224 -13.41 3.42 -8.63
C ARG A 224 -12.48 2.26 -8.29
N ILE A 225 -11.88 2.24 -7.10
CA ILE A 225 -11.00 1.15 -6.64
C ILE A 225 -11.78 -0.17 -6.65
N VAL A 226 -13.00 -0.18 -6.10
CA VAL A 226 -13.87 -1.38 -6.06
C VAL A 226 -14.19 -1.85 -7.48
N ARG A 227 -14.60 -0.95 -8.36
CA ARG A 227 -14.94 -1.28 -9.75
C ARG A 227 -13.75 -1.91 -10.50
N GLU A 228 -12.57 -1.29 -10.42
CA GLU A 228 -11.35 -1.83 -11.04
C GLU A 228 -10.99 -3.21 -10.46
N TRP A 229 -11.16 -3.36 -9.15
CA TRP A 229 -10.94 -4.65 -8.49
C TRP A 229 -11.94 -5.71 -8.99
N GLU A 230 -13.21 -5.38 -9.11
CA GLU A 230 -14.25 -6.29 -9.65
C GLU A 230 -13.90 -6.75 -11.07
N GLU A 231 -13.45 -5.88 -11.87
CA GLU A 231 -13.07 -6.18 -13.27
C GLU A 231 -11.83 -7.06 -13.38
N UNK A 232 -10.93 -6.80 -12.50
CA UNK A 232 -9.73 -7.35 -12.58
C UNK A 232 -9.46 -8.46 -11.71
N ALA A 233 -10.08 -8.53 -10.70
CA ALA A 233 -9.72 -9.50 -9.66
C ALA A 233 -10.93 -9.95 -8.80
N GLY A 234 -12.13 -9.73 -9.26
CA GLY A 234 -13.38 -9.90 -8.49
C GLY A 234 -13.68 -11.31 -7.98
N ASP A 235 -12.97 -12.32 -8.43
CA ASP A 235 -13.09 -13.71 -7.95
C ASP A 235 -12.00 -14.11 -6.96
N ARG A 236 -11.13 -13.16 -6.54
CA ARG A 236 -9.89 -13.46 -5.80
C ARG A 236 -9.96 -13.06 -4.33
N LYS A 237 -9.38 -13.91 -3.47
CA LYS A 237 -9.09 -13.55 -2.09
C LYS A 237 -8.07 -12.40 -2.11
N THR A 238 -8.42 -11.27 -1.48
CA THR A 238 -7.72 -9.99 -1.65
C THR A 238 -7.30 -9.40 -0.30
N VAL A 239 -6.09 -8.82 -0.26
CA VAL A 239 -5.65 -7.97 0.84
C VAL A 239 -5.40 -6.56 0.29
N VAL A 240 -6.04 -5.55 0.91
CA VAL A 240 -5.92 -4.13 0.56
C VAL A 240 -5.09 -3.42 1.64
N PHE A 241 -4.15 -2.65 1.19
CA PHE A 241 -3.29 -1.84 2.09
C PHE A 241 -3.66 -0.37 2.02
N UNK A 242 -4.39 0.27 3.01
CA UNK A 242 -4.86 1.54 3.15
C UNK A 242 -3.91 2.42 3.91
N SER A 243 -4.29 3.59 3.94
CA SER A 243 -3.48 4.66 4.59
C SER A 243 -3.84 4.87 6.06
N THR A 244 -5.11 5.11 6.36
CA THR A 244 -5.62 5.36 7.72
C THR A 244 -6.77 4.40 8.06
N VAL A 245 -7.12 4.34 9.34
CA VAL A 245 -8.26 3.53 9.83
C VAL A 245 -9.56 3.99 9.17
N LYS A 246 -9.77 5.29 9.10
CA LYS A 246 -10.98 5.87 8.49
C LYS A 246 -11.09 5.52 7.00
N HIS A 247 -9.98 5.63 6.25
CA HIS A 247 -9.94 5.21 4.84
C HIS A 247 -10.26 3.71 4.71
N ALA A 248 -9.75 2.87 5.61
CA ALA A 248 -10.04 1.42 5.59
C ALA A 248 -11.52 1.14 5.85
N GLU A 249 -12.16 1.86 6.77
CA GLU A 249 -13.60 1.77 7.04
C GLU A 249 -14.43 2.14 5.80
N HIS A 250 -14.10 3.27 5.15
CA HIS A 250 -14.83 3.76 3.98
C HIS A 250 -14.66 2.82 2.78
N LEU A 251 -13.43 2.36 2.52
CA LEU A 251 -13.19 1.44 1.40
C LEU A 251 -13.85 0.07 1.66
N CYS A 252 -13.81 -0.43 2.91
CA CYS A 252 -14.52 -1.65 3.29
C CYS A 252 -16.04 -1.50 3.06
N ALA A 253 -16.61 -0.35 3.43
CA ALA A 253 -18.03 -0.05 3.18
C ALA A 253 -18.34 -0.06 1.69
N ALA A 254 -17.46 0.52 0.85
CA ALA A 254 -17.64 0.51 -0.61
C ALA A 254 -17.65 -0.92 -1.18
N PHE A 255 -16.78 -1.81 -0.70
CA PHE A 255 -16.82 -3.23 -1.08
C PHE A 255 -18.15 -3.89 -0.67
N LEU A 256 -18.60 -3.66 0.56
CA LEU A 256 -19.86 -4.22 1.07
C LEU A 256 -21.07 -3.71 0.25
N GLU A 257 -21.08 -2.43 -0.11
CA GLU A 257 -22.14 -1.81 -0.92
C GLU A 257 -22.20 -2.42 -2.34
N SER A 258 -21.06 -2.88 -2.86
CA SER A 258 -20.98 -3.61 -4.15
C SER A 258 -21.36 -5.10 -4.00
N GLY A 259 -21.68 -5.57 -2.79
CA GLY A 259 -22.07 -6.95 -2.55
C GLY A 259 -20.90 -7.91 -2.32
N VAL A 260 -19.70 -7.39 -2.11
CA VAL A 260 -18.48 -8.17 -1.85
C VAL A 260 -18.36 -8.41 -0.34
N ASP A 261 -18.10 -9.64 0.09
CA ASP A 261 -17.86 -9.93 1.50
C ASP A 261 -16.48 -9.39 1.91
N ALA A 262 -16.49 -8.32 2.69
CA ALA A 262 -15.29 -7.57 3.06
C ALA A 262 -15.26 -7.24 4.56
N ASN A 263 -14.07 -7.15 5.11
CA ASN A 263 -13.87 -6.71 6.48
C ASN A 263 -12.56 -5.89 6.58
N PHE A 264 -12.36 -5.19 7.69
CA PHE A 264 -11.12 -4.43 7.87
C PHE A 264 -10.44 -4.76 9.20
N VAL A 265 -9.11 -4.66 9.21
CA VAL A 265 -8.27 -4.96 10.37
C VAL A 265 -7.29 -3.80 10.63
N THR A 266 -7.18 -3.43 11.90
CA THR A 266 -6.30 -2.35 12.37
C THR A 266 -5.46 -2.82 13.56
N GLY A 267 -4.58 -1.97 14.04
CA GLY A 267 -3.80 -2.23 15.26
C GLY A 267 -4.66 -2.40 16.51
N GLU A 268 -5.88 -1.86 16.51
CA GLU A 268 -6.81 -1.93 17.65
C GLU A 268 -7.73 -3.18 17.59
N THR A 269 -7.76 -3.88 16.46
CA THR A 269 -8.57 -5.10 16.31
C THR A 269 -8.10 -6.17 17.31
N PRO A 270 -8.98 -6.69 18.20
CA PRO A 270 -8.59 -7.74 19.15
C PRO A 270 -7.99 -8.97 18.46
N LYS A 271 -7.01 -9.60 19.12
CA LYS A 271 -6.26 -10.74 18.54
C LYS A 271 -7.15 -11.89 18.08
N ASP A 272 -8.17 -12.22 18.89
CA ASP A 272 -9.12 -13.29 18.59
C ASP A 272 -9.94 -12.97 17.33
N LYS A 273 -10.49 -11.76 17.25
CA LYS A 273 -11.24 -11.29 16.07
C LYS A 273 -10.37 -11.23 14.82
N ARG A 274 -9.13 -10.75 14.97
CA ARG A 274 -8.17 -10.74 13.86
C ARG A 274 -7.90 -12.14 13.36
N ALA A 275 -7.65 -13.09 14.26
CA ALA A 275 -7.41 -14.50 13.92
C ALA A 275 -8.62 -15.11 13.20
N GLU A 276 -9.84 -14.82 13.68
CA GLU A 276 -11.09 -15.25 13.05
C GLU A 276 -11.24 -14.72 11.62
N MET A 277 -11.04 -13.39 11.41
CA MET A 277 -11.11 -12.78 10.08
C MET A 277 -10.08 -13.39 9.13
N LEU A 278 -8.84 -13.59 9.58
CA LEU A 278 -7.78 -14.14 8.74
C LEU A 278 -8.03 -15.62 8.42
N HIS A 279 -8.59 -16.37 9.36
CA HIS A 279 -9.02 -17.74 9.11
C HIS A 279 -10.16 -17.77 8.08
N ASP A 280 -11.10 -16.86 8.17
CA ASP A 280 -12.22 -16.76 7.23
C ASP A 280 -11.76 -16.31 5.83
N LEU A 281 -10.81 -15.38 5.75
CA LEU A 281 -10.15 -15.02 4.48
C LEU A 281 -9.45 -16.24 3.86
N GLU A 282 -8.80 -17.06 4.69
CA GLU A 282 -8.03 -18.22 4.24
C GLU A 282 -8.91 -19.42 3.85
N HIS A 283 -9.96 -19.72 4.64
CA HIS A 283 -10.73 -20.97 4.54
C HIS A 283 -12.24 -20.77 4.34
N GLY A 284 -12.76 -19.59 4.58
CA GLY A 284 -14.20 -19.29 4.53
C GLY A 284 -14.60 -18.42 3.35
N ASP A 285 -15.68 -17.69 3.52
CA ASP A 285 -16.28 -16.89 2.44
C ASP A 285 -15.74 -15.47 2.34
N LEU A 286 -15.14 -14.93 3.41
CA LEU A 286 -14.58 -13.57 3.42
C LEU A 286 -13.63 -13.39 2.22
N GLN A 287 -13.92 -12.44 1.36
CA GLN A 287 -13.20 -12.25 0.09
C GLN A 287 -12.14 -11.16 0.17
N VAL A 288 -12.42 -10.06 0.88
CA VAL A 288 -11.53 -8.90 0.95
C VAL A 288 -11.23 -8.54 2.40
N VAL A 289 -9.94 -8.38 2.72
CA VAL A 289 -9.52 -7.79 4.00
C VAL A 289 -8.76 -6.49 3.73
N VAL A 290 -9.33 -5.38 4.21
CA VAL A 290 -8.69 -4.06 4.16
C VAL A 290 -7.87 -3.88 5.44
N ASN A 291 -6.60 -3.51 5.33
CA ASN A 291 -5.75 -3.40 6.51
C ASN A 291 -4.92 -2.13 6.58
N VAL A 292 -4.68 -1.67 7.81
CA VAL A 292 -3.83 -0.53 8.12
C VAL A 292 -2.59 -1.02 8.88
N ALA A 293 -1.49 -1.19 8.15
CA ALA A 293 -0.15 -1.51 8.69
C ALA A 293 -0.02 -2.80 9.53
N VAL A 294 -1.06 -3.64 9.59
CA VAL A 294 -1.05 -4.86 10.42
C VAL A 294 -0.55 -6.08 9.64
N LEU A 295 -1.00 -6.24 8.39
CA LEU A 295 -0.72 -7.43 7.59
C LEU A 295 0.55 -7.33 6.73
N THR A 296 1.31 -6.27 6.88
CA THR A 296 2.60 -6.11 6.19
C THR A 296 3.59 -7.20 6.62
N GLU A 297 3.53 -7.59 7.90
CA GLU A 297 4.42 -8.61 8.47
C GLU A 297 3.60 -9.62 9.29
N GLY A 298 4.07 -10.87 9.34
CA GLY A 298 3.50 -11.91 10.21
C GLY A 298 2.21 -12.56 9.71
N PHE A 299 1.67 -12.13 8.58
CA PHE A 299 0.44 -12.68 7.99
C PHE A 299 0.78 -13.78 6.97
N ASP A 300 0.03 -14.87 7.01
CA ASP A 300 0.25 -16.04 6.15
C ASP A 300 -1.11 -16.63 5.72
N ALA A 301 -1.55 -16.33 4.51
CA ALA A 301 -2.76 -16.92 3.89
C ALA A 301 -2.46 -17.21 2.41
N PRO A 302 -2.02 -18.43 2.10
CA PRO A 302 -1.67 -18.81 0.72
C PRO A 302 -2.75 -18.57 -0.34
N PRO A 303 -4.07 -18.73 -0.05
CA PRO A 303 -5.10 -18.45 -1.05
C PRO A 303 -5.20 -16.99 -1.53
N VAL A 304 -4.65 -16.03 -0.79
CA VAL A 304 -4.64 -14.61 -1.21
C VAL A 304 -3.91 -14.50 -2.55
N SER A 305 -4.61 -14.06 -3.58
CA SER A 305 -4.12 -13.97 -4.98
C SER A 305 -4.35 -12.58 -5.60
N CYS A 306 -4.76 -11.61 -4.78
CA CYS A 306 -4.81 -10.20 -5.17
C CYS A 306 -4.29 -9.31 -4.05
N ILE A 307 -3.43 -8.35 -4.39
CA ILE A 307 -2.90 -7.32 -3.48
C ILE A 307 -3.28 -5.95 -4.05
N VAL A 308 -3.94 -5.14 -3.27
CA VAL A 308 -4.34 -3.78 -3.67
C VAL A 308 -3.56 -2.77 -2.80
N LEU A 309 -2.83 -1.87 -3.45
CA LEU A 309 -2.07 -0.81 -2.80
C LEU A 309 -2.80 0.51 -3.02
N THR A 310 -3.43 1.06 -1.98
CA THR A 310 -4.12 2.35 -2.03
C THR A 310 -3.35 3.44 -1.28
N ARG A 311 -2.05 3.20 -1.08
CA ARG A 311 -1.15 4.17 -0.44
C ARG A 311 0.22 4.12 -1.09
N PRO A 312 0.90 5.26 -1.24
CA PRO A 312 2.29 5.23 -1.68
C PRO A 312 3.17 4.59 -0.60
N CYS A 313 4.22 3.92 -1.04
CA CYS A 313 5.26 3.38 -0.16
C CYS A 313 6.52 4.26 -0.29
N SER A 314 7.03 4.75 0.82
CA SER A 314 8.27 5.54 0.81
C SER A 314 9.51 4.66 0.66
N GLN A 315 9.36 3.35 0.86
CA GLN A 315 10.46 2.39 0.86
C GLN A 315 10.08 1.18 0.01
N LYS A 316 10.99 0.79 -0.90
CA LYS A 316 10.86 -0.42 -1.72
C LYS A 316 10.60 -1.68 -0.87
N GLY A 317 11.30 -1.79 0.27
CA GLY A 317 11.15 -2.92 1.17
C GLY A 317 9.72 -3.13 1.66
N THR A 318 9.02 -2.05 2.00
CA THR A 318 7.61 -2.09 2.43
C THR A 318 6.72 -2.60 1.29
N MET A 319 6.91 -2.06 0.08
CA MET A 319 6.17 -2.50 -1.12
C MET A 319 6.38 -4.00 -1.37
N VAL A 320 7.65 -4.45 -1.35
CA VAL A 320 8.01 -5.86 -1.58
C VAL A 320 7.37 -6.78 -0.52
N GLN A 321 7.34 -6.35 0.74
CA GLN A 321 6.69 -7.12 1.81
C GLN A 321 5.18 -7.23 1.59
N MET A 322 4.51 -6.14 1.19
CA MET A 322 3.07 -6.14 0.89
C MET A 322 2.74 -7.07 -0.28
N ILE A 323 3.42 -6.90 -1.42
CA ILE A 323 3.20 -7.71 -2.62
C ILE A 323 3.52 -9.18 -2.33
N GLY A 324 4.59 -9.46 -1.59
CA GLY A 324 5.01 -10.80 -1.23
C GLY A 324 3.96 -11.62 -0.46
N ARG A 325 2.97 -10.96 0.15
CA ARG A 325 1.85 -11.66 0.82
C ARG A 325 1.01 -12.45 -0.18
N GLY A 326 0.87 -11.94 -1.41
CA GLY A 326 0.08 -12.57 -2.46
C GLY A 326 0.86 -13.57 -3.33
N LEU A 327 2.19 -13.67 -3.20
CA LEU A 327 2.99 -14.49 -4.13
C LEU A 327 3.11 -15.96 -3.72
N ARG A 328 2.66 -16.37 -2.53
CA ARG A 328 2.76 -17.76 -2.07
C ARG A 328 1.96 -18.70 -2.96
N ILE A 329 2.53 -19.87 -3.24
CA ILE A 329 1.79 -20.96 -3.86
C ILE A 329 0.83 -21.58 -2.84
N VAL A 330 -0.23 -22.19 -3.32
CA VAL A 330 -1.14 -23.02 -2.50
C VAL A 330 -0.70 -24.49 -2.57
N ASP A 331 -0.87 -25.18 -1.46
CA ASP A 331 -0.68 -26.62 -1.38
C ASP A 331 -2.02 -27.28 -1.73
N PRO A 332 -2.11 -28.05 -2.82
CA PRO A 332 -3.39 -28.66 -3.21
C PRO A 332 -3.96 -29.64 -2.19
N GLU A 333 -3.13 -30.19 -1.30
CA GLU A 333 -3.61 -31.08 -0.21
C GLU A 333 -4.32 -30.28 0.89
N LEU A 334 -3.88 -29.02 1.13
CA LEU A 334 -4.46 -28.15 2.14
C LEU A 334 -5.60 -27.27 1.60
N TYR A 335 -5.55 -26.95 0.30
CA TYR A 335 -6.52 -26.06 -0.37
C TYR A 335 -7.02 -26.69 -1.67
N PRO A 336 -7.79 -27.80 -1.59
CA PRO A 336 -8.17 -28.56 -2.79
C PRO A 336 -9.06 -27.78 -3.78
N ASP A 337 -9.78 -26.80 -3.30
CA ASP A 337 -10.71 -26.00 -4.11
C ASP A 337 -10.08 -24.67 -4.60
N THR A 338 -8.78 -24.44 -4.32
CA THR A 338 -8.12 -23.18 -4.67
C THR A 338 -7.12 -23.39 -5.82
N ILE A 339 -7.39 -22.76 -6.95
CA ILE A 339 -6.45 -22.72 -8.09
C ILE A 339 -5.79 -21.32 -8.08
N LYS A 340 -4.45 -21.31 -7.93
CA LYS A 340 -3.69 -20.06 -7.90
C LYS A 340 -2.46 -20.18 -8.80
N THR A 341 -2.52 -19.51 -9.94
CA THR A 341 -1.43 -19.53 -10.96
C THR A 341 -0.63 -18.23 -10.97
N ASP A 342 -1.20 -17.16 -10.44
CA ASP A 342 -0.59 -15.82 -10.40
C ASP A 342 -1.12 -15.03 -9.21
N CYS A 343 -0.61 -13.81 -9.05
CA CYS A 343 -1.12 -12.82 -8.09
C CYS A 343 -1.33 -11.48 -8.80
N ILE A 344 -2.52 -10.96 -8.76
CA ILE A 344 -2.81 -9.61 -9.27
C ILE A 344 -2.33 -8.59 -8.23
N VAL A 345 -1.59 -7.59 -8.70
CA VAL A 345 -1.16 -6.45 -7.89
C VAL A 345 -1.78 -5.20 -8.52
N MET A 346 -2.65 -4.53 -7.79
CA MET A 346 -3.29 -3.28 -8.24
C MET A 346 -2.70 -2.12 -7.43
N ASP A 347 -1.99 -1.23 -8.10
CA ASP A 347 -1.33 -0.10 -7.44
C ASP A 347 -2.02 1.21 -7.80
N PHE A 348 -2.77 1.75 -6.85
CA PHE A 348 -3.44 3.05 -6.91
C PHE A 348 -2.61 4.15 -6.21
N GLY A 349 -1.51 3.77 -5.54
CA GLY A 349 -0.69 4.65 -4.72
C GLY A 349 0.68 5.00 -5.30
N THR A 350 0.91 4.76 -6.59
CA THR A 350 2.17 5.05 -7.31
C THR A 350 3.42 4.28 -6.81
N SER A 351 3.26 3.31 -5.92
CA SER A 351 4.40 2.62 -5.29
C SER A 351 5.26 1.87 -6.31
N VAL A 352 4.63 1.19 -7.26
CA VAL A 352 5.32 0.40 -8.29
C VAL A 352 6.04 1.33 -9.30
N ILE A 353 5.44 2.45 -9.65
CA ILE A 353 6.09 3.46 -10.52
C ILE A 353 7.34 4.00 -9.82
N THR A 354 7.22 4.33 -8.54
CA THR A 354 8.30 4.93 -7.74
C THR A 354 9.47 3.97 -7.54
N HIS A 355 9.20 2.70 -7.23
CA HIS A 355 10.23 1.74 -6.79
C HIS A 355 10.65 0.72 -7.85
N GLY A 356 9.87 0.55 -8.91
CA GLY A 356 10.17 -0.41 -9.98
C GLY A 356 10.02 -1.87 -9.56
N SER A 357 10.94 -2.72 -10.05
CA SER A 357 10.91 -4.17 -9.83
C SER A 357 10.95 -4.55 -8.34
N ILE A 358 10.29 -5.66 -8.02
CA ILE A 358 10.32 -6.24 -6.67
C ILE A 358 11.63 -6.98 -6.36
N ASP A 359 12.46 -7.27 -7.36
CA ASP A 359 13.81 -7.85 -7.14
C ASP A 359 14.77 -6.77 -6.65
N ASP A 360 15.62 -7.14 -5.70
CA ASP A 360 16.64 -6.24 -5.16
C ASP A 360 17.90 -7.01 -4.73
N VAL A 361 19.04 -6.35 -4.78
CA VAL A 361 20.33 -6.91 -4.38
C VAL A 361 20.69 -6.45 -2.96
N ALA A 362 21.18 -7.37 -2.15
CA ALA A 362 21.55 -7.09 -0.77
C ALA A 362 22.67 -6.03 -0.69
N ASN A 363 22.40 -4.94 0.02
CA ASN A 363 23.37 -3.87 0.26
C ASN A 363 23.50 -3.63 1.77
N LEU A 364 24.61 -4.08 2.34
CA LEU A 364 24.87 -3.94 3.77
C LEU A 364 25.34 -2.53 4.18
N ASP A 365 25.69 -1.67 3.22
CA ASP A 365 26.19 -0.33 3.48
C ASP A 365 25.10 0.71 3.72
N GLY A 366 23.83 0.33 3.49
CA GLY A 366 22.67 1.18 3.78
C GLY A 366 22.38 2.27 2.75
N ARG A 367 23.11 2.26 1.63
CA ARG A 367 22.84 3.17 0.54
C ARG A 367 22.07 2.42 -0.55
N ASP A 368 20.82 2.76 -0.72
CA ASP A 368 20.17 2.47 -1.98
C ASP A 368 20.97 3.20 -3.06
N LYS A 369 21.28 2.50 -4.13
CA LYS A 369 21.72 3.19 -5.35
C LYS A 369 20.50 3.89 -5.96
N THR A 370 19.92 4.82 -5.24
CA THR A 370 19.21 5.90 -5.88
C THR A 370 20.31 6.73 -6.52
N VAL A 371 20.48 6.56 -7.78
CA VAL A 371 21.31 7.46 -8.57
C VAL A 371 20.58 8.80 -8.55
N GLU A 372 20.98 9.66 -7.61
CA GLU A 372 20.55 11.04 -7.66
C GLU A 372 21.02 11.59 -9.02
N GLY A 373 20.08 11.82 -9.90
CA GLY A 373 20.29 12.65 -11.07
C GLY A 373 20.53 12.00 -12.43
N GLU A 374 20.44 10.67 -12.58
CA GLU A 374 20.43 10.09 -13.93
C GLU A 374 19.08 9.46 -14.23
N ALA A 375 18.39 10.00 -15.21
CA ALA A 375 17.17 9.40 -15.74
C ALA A 375 17.46 7.96 -16.20
N PRO A 376 16.56 7.00 -15.96
CA PRO A 376 16.80 5.61 -16.38
C PRO A 376 17.12 5.56 -17.89
N THR A 377 18.22 4.91 -18.23
CA THR A 377 18.68 4.75 -19.61
C THR A 377 18.47 3.32 -20.09
N LYS A 378 18.42 3.13 -21.40
CA LYS A 378 18.46 1.83 -22.07
C LYS A 378 19.49 1.89 -23.19
N THR A 379 20.13 0.75 -23.48
CA THR A 379 21.11 0.67 -24.56
C THR A 379 20.39 0.32 -25.86
N CYS A 380 20.62 1.09 -26.89
CA CYS A 380 20.09 0.82 -28.22
C CYS A 380 20.76 -0.44 -28.81
N PRO A 381 20.00 -1.46 -29.24
CA PRO A 381 20.61 -2.70 -29.78
C PRO A 381 21.28 -2.50 -31.13
N GLU A 382 20.96 -1.44 -31.88
CA GLU A 382 21.53 -1.17 -33.20
C GLU A 382 22.83 -0.37 -33.15
N CYS A 383 22.88 0.66 -32.30
CA CYS A 383 24.05 1.57 -32.28
C CYS A 383 24.81 1.57 -30.95
N ASN A 384 24.36 0.77 -29.97
CA ASN A 384 24.92 0.66 -28.62
C ASN A 384 24.98 1.98 -27.82
N SER A 385 24.25 3.00 -28.24
CA SER A 385 24.18 4.27 -27.52
C SER A 385 23.21 4.13 -26.32
N GLU A 386 23.58 4.74 -25.20
CA GLU A 386 22.69 4.88 -24.07
C GLU A 386 21.70 6.02 -24.33
N VAL A 387 20.41 5.71 -24.27
CA VAL A 387 19.32 6.67 -24.50
C VAL A 387 18.34 6.60 -23.33
N HIS A 388 17.57 7.65 -23.14
CA HIS A 388 16.57 7.68 -22.06
C HIS A 388 15.59 6.50 -22.19
N ALA A 389 15.27 5.80 -21.09
CA ALA A 389 14.46 4.57 -21.12
C ALA A 389 13.06 4.76 -21.74
N ARG A 390 12.51 5.97 -21.71
CA ARG A 390 11.17 6.29 -22.22
C ARG A 390 11.11 6.60 -23.74
N VAL A 391 12.24 6.75 -24.43
CA VAL A 391 12.16 7.07 -25.86
C VAL A 391 11.66 5.85 -26.66
N SER A 392 10.70 6.08 -27.53
CA SER A 392 10.15 5.06 -28.43
C SER A 392 11.01 4.85 -29.67
N GLU A 393 11.88 5.81 -29.98
CA GLU A 393 12.79 5.79 -31.12
C GLU A 393 14.16 6.29 -30.66
N CYS A 394 15.22 5.61 -31.07
CA CYS A 394 16.59 6.03 -30.77
C CYS A 394 16.90 7.37 -31.45
N PRO A 395 17.22 8.43 -30.70
CA PRO A 395 17.51 9.74 -31.32
C PRO A 395 18.82 9.78 -32.11
N ILE A 396 19.62 8.72 -32.07
CA ILE A 396 20.93 8.64 -32.73
C ILE A 396 20.84 7.89 -34.06
N CYS A 397 20.14 6.74 -34.10
CA CYS A 397 20.10 5.91 -35.32
C CYS A 397 18.68 5.65 -35.84
N GLY A 398 17.64 6.15 -35.20
CA GLY A 398 16.26 5.94 -35.64
C GLY A 398 15.67 4.56 -35.34
N HIS A 399 16.38 3.72 -34.57
CA HIS A 399 15.88 2.41 -34.21
C HIS A 399 14.60 2.54 -33.35
N GLU A 400 13.49 1.99 -33.81
CA GLU A 400 12.26 1.92 -33.01
C GLU A 400 12.41 0.80 -31.98
N PHE A 401 12.33 1.16 -30.70
CA PHE A 401 12.29 0.19 -29.64
C PHE A 401 10.91 -0.48 -29.64
N VAL A 402 10.85 -1.66 -30.25
CA VAL A 402 9.69 -2.53 -30.09
C VAL A 402 9.61 -2.83 -28.60
N ALA A 403 8.49 -2.51 -27.99
CA ALA A 403 8.23 -2.89 -26.61
C ALA A 403 8.33 -4.41 -26.53
N GLU A 404 9.45 -4.94 -26.07
CA GLU A 404 9.45 -6.30 -25.55
C GLU A 404 8.33 -6.36 -24.52
N GLU A 405 7.52 -7.40 -24.59
CA GLU A 405 6.52 -7.68 -23.60
C GLU A 405 7.15 -7.79 -22.20
N LYS A 406 7.53 -6.67 -21.63
CA LYS A 406 7.57 -6.54 -20.18
C LYS A 406 6.15 -6.84 -19.75
N ALA A 407 5.97 -7.79 -18.83
CA ALA A 407 4.68 -8.07 -18.22
C ALA A 407 3.91 -6.76 -18.14
N ALA A 408 2.91 -6.61 -18.97
CA ALA A 408 2.38 -5.29 -19.32
C ALA A 408 1.86 -4.62 -18.07
N LEU A 409 2.49 -3.53 -17.67
CA LEU A 409 1.92 -2.57 -16.75
C LEU A 409 0.74 -1.94 -17.52
N GLU A 410 -0.43 -2.51 -17.37
CA GLU A 410 -1.63 -1.88 -17.89
C GLU A 410 -1.92 -0.66 -17.02
N GLN A 411 -1.85 0.50 -17.63
CA GLN A 411 -2.09 1.76 -16.96
C GLN A 411 -3.52 2.23 -17.26
N PHE A 412 -4.31 2.39 -16.23
CA PHE A 412 -5.67 2.93 -16.31
C PHE A 412 -5.64 4.38 -15.83
N VAL A 413 -6.30 5.25 -16.56
CA VAL A 413 -6.39 6.67 -16.20
C VAL A 413 -7.84 6.99 -15.84
N MET A 414 -8.07 7.47 -14.62
CA MET A 414 -9.38 7.97 -14.22
C MET A 414 -9.64 9.31 -14.90
N THR A 415 -10.69 9.36 -15.71
CA THR A 415 -11.07 10.56 -16.44
C THR A 415 -12.21 11.29 -15.73
N GLU A 416 -12.38 12.56 -16.07
CA GLU A 416 -13.53 13.36 -15.67
C GLU A 416 -14.86 12.63 -16.01
N TYR A 417 -14.89 11.93 -17.12
CA TYR A 417 -16.06 11.15 -17.54
C TYR A 417 -16.39 10.03 -16.55
N ASP A 418 -15.37 9.32 -16.09
CA ASP A 418 -15.54 8.24 -15.09
C ASP A 418 -16.12 8.80 -13.80
N LEU A 419 -15.59 9.93 -13.34
CA LEU A 419 -16.04 10.58 -12.12
C LEU A 419 -17.52 11.01 -12.24
N MET A 420 -17.89 11.59 -13.38
CA MET A 420 -19.29 11.97 -13.65
C MET A 420 -20.22 10.75 -13.70
N GLN A 421 -19.72 9.60 -14.15
CA GLN A 421 -20.51 8.35 -14.14
C GLN A 421 -20.73 7.84 -12.71
N LEU A 422 -19.72 7.88 -11.87
CA LEU A 422 -19.77 7.37 -10.48
C LEU A 422 -20.56 8.28 -9.55
N SER A 423 -20.54 9.60 -9.78
CA SER A 423 -21.29 10.55 -8.97
C SER A 423 -22.79 10.32 -9.10
N PRO A 424 -23.57 10.35 -8.00
CA PRO A 424 -25.02 10.36 -8.08
C PRO A 424 -25.59 11.70 -8.58
N PHE A 425 -24.79 12.77 -8.59
CA PHE A 425 -25.22 14.11 -8.98
C PHE A 425 -24.94 14.38 -10.46
N MET A 426 -25.70 15.29 -11.05
CA MET A 426 -25.50 15.74 -12.43
C MET A 426 -24.49 16.90 -12.44
N TRP A 427 -23.27 16.62 -12.82
CA TRP A 427 -22.22 17.63 -13.01
C TRP A 427 -22.38 18.27 -14.40
N ILE A 428 -22.43 19.58 -14.45
CA ILE A 428 -22.58 20.34 -15.71
C ILE A 428 -21.59 21.52 -15.72
N SER A 429 -21.21 21.94 -16.92
CA SER A 429 -20.54 23.23 -17.09
C SER A 429 -21.62 24.32 -17.12
N PRO A 430 -21.65 25.24 -16.15
CA PRO A 430 -22.64 26.35 -16.18
C PRO A 430 -22.33 27.40 -17.24
N PHE A 431 -21.11 27.38 -17.81
CA PHE A 431 -20.63 28.32 -18.83
C PHE A 431 -20.09 27.55 -20.03
N GLN A 432 -19.93 28.26 -21.17
CA GLN A 432 -19.55 27.61 -22.44
C GLN A 432 -18.08 27.18 -22.53
N GLU A 433 -17.20 27.65 -21.64
CA GLU A 433 -15.74 27.55 -21.80
C GLU A 433 -15.10 26.33 -21.11
N GLY A 434 -15.83 25.48 -20.43
CA GLY A 434 -15.31 24.25 -19.81
C GLY A 434 -14.38 24.44 -18.60
N ASN A 435 -14.14 25.68 -18.18
CA ASN A 435 -13.23 26.02 -17.07
C ASN A 435 -13.90 25.95 -15.69
N ALA A 436 -15.13 25.47 -15.66
CA ALA A 436 -15.89 25.34 -14.41
C ALA A 436 -16.92 24.22 -14.53
N LEU A 437 -17.11 23.52 -13.44
CA LEU A 437 -18.14 22.48 -13.28
C LEU A 437 -18.98 22.81 -12.05
N MET A 438 -20.24 22.43 -12.08
CA MET A 438 -21.15 22.67 -10.98
C MET A 438 -22.14 21.52 -10.85
N ALA A 439 -22.43 21.15 -9.62
CA ALA A 439 -23.53 20.26 -9.30
C ALA A 439 -24.31 20.86 -8.14
N MET A 440 -25.63 20.60 -8.13
CA MET A 440 -26.48 21.07 -7.04
C MET A 440 -27.49 20.00 -6.62
N GLY A 441 -27.78 20.00 -5.34
CA GLY A 441 -28.91 19.28 -4.78
C GLY A 441 -29.98 20.22 -4.25
N PHE A 442 -30.77 19.74 -3.33
CA PHE A 442 -31.79 20.55 -2.64
C PHE A 442 -31.22 21.26 -1.41
N GLN A 443 -30.16 20.68 -0.79
CA GLN A 443 -29.57 21.22 0.44
C GLN A 443 -28.32 22.07 0.19
N GLY A 444 -27.82 22.13 -1.06
CA GLY A 444 -26.65 22.93 -1.37
C GLY A 444 -26.15 22.77 -2.80
N PHE A 445 -24.96 23.30 -3.05
CA PHE A 445 -24.29 23.17 -4.34
C PHE A 445 -22.77 23.03 -4.16
N ALA A 446 -22.15 22.52 -5.19
CA ALA A 446 -20.69 22.45 -5.33
C ALA A 446 -20.29 23.09 -6.65
N PHE A 447 -19.20 23.83 -6.64
CA PHE A 447 -18.62 24.52 -7.80
C PHE A 447 -17.12 24.18 -7.85
N VAL A 448 -16.64 23.73 -8.99
CA VAL A 448 -15.24 23.41 -9.22
C VAL A 448 -14.73 24.28 -10.36
N GLY A 449 -13.74 25.11 -10.09
CA GLY A 449 -13.21 26.08 -11.05
C GLY A 449 -11.72 25.92 -11.30
N HIS A 450 -11.31 26.06 -12.55
CA HIS A 450 -9.90 26.01 -12.98
C HIS A 450 -9.18 27.29 -12.54
N ILE A 451 -7.99 27.14 -11.93
CA ILE A 451 -7.15 28.27 -11.49
C ILE A 451 -6.02 28.53 -12.49
N LYS A 452 -5.11 27.59 -12.63
CA LYS A 452 -3.95 27.65 -13.54
C LYS A 452 -3.37 26.23 -13.72
N ASP A 453 -2.71 25.98 -14.84
CA ASP A 453 -2.09 24.69 -15.17
C ASP A 453 -3.12 23.56 -14.96
N ASP A 454 -2.82 22.54 -14.18
CA ASP A 454 -3.78 21.49 -13.83
C ASP A 454 -4.44 21.69 -12.46
N MET A 455 -4.35 22.92 -11.91
CA MET A 455 -4.87 23.22 -10.57
C MET A 455 -6.30 23.76 -10.61
N TRP A 456 -7.16 23.15 -9.81
CA TRP A 456 -8.59 23.45 -9.67
C TRP A 456 -8.92 23.72 -8.20
N VAL A 457 -9.99 24.44 -7.97
CA VAL A 457 -10.53 24.70 -6.62
C VAL A 457 -11.97 24.21 -6.53
N ALA A 458 -12.27 23.47 -5.47
CA ALA A 458 -13.63 23.06 -5.12
C ALA A 458 -14.19 23.98 -4.04
N MET A 459 -15.31 24.61 -4.35
CA MET A 459 -16.03 25.52 -3.48
C MET A 459 -17.45 25.02 -3.29
N VAL A 460 -17.92 24.98 -2.06
CA VAL A 460 -19.21 24.37 -1.71
C VAL A 460 -20.03 25.30 -0.82
N LYS A 461 -21.34 25.09 -0.82
CA LYS A 461 -22.24 25.82 0.06
C LYS A 461 -23.47 24.98 0.38
N SER A 462 -23.79 24.81 1.66
CA SER A 462 -25.07 24.27 2.10
C SER A 462 -26.13 25.41 2.13
N GLN A 463 -27.38 25.04 2.15
CA GLN A 463 -28.52 26.01 2.10
C GLN A 463 -28.38 27.11 3.15
N LYS A 464 -28.00 26.77 4.37
CA LYS A 464 -27.84 27.72 5.50
C LYS A 464 -26.41 28.19 5.72
N GLY A 465 -25.45 27.66 4.95
CA GLY A 465 -24.03 27.92 5.13
C GLY A 465 -23.47 29.05 4.27
N ARG A 466 -22.17 29.30 4.45
CA ARG A 466 -21.39 30.23 3.61
C ARG A 466 -20.62 29.42 2.57
N VAL A 467 -20.23 30.07 1.49
CA VAL A 467 -19.29 29.48 0.52
C VAL A 467 -17.98 29.22 1.25
N ARG A 468 -17.44 27.96 1.09
CA ARG A 468 -16.14 27.62 1.62
C ARG A 468 -15.37 26.76 0.61
N THR A 469 -14.06 26.83 0.61
CA THR A 469 -13.19 25.98 -0.17
C THR A 469 -13.03 24.65 0.58
N VAL A 470 -13.19 23.53 -0.14
CA VAL A 470 -13.01 22.17 0.42
C VAL A 470 -11.76 21.48 -0.13
N ALA A 471 -11.32 21.85 -1.33
CA ALA A 471 -10.09 21.29 -1.91
C ALA A 471 -9.47 22.28 -2.90
N ILE A 472 -8.14 22.21 -3.03
CA ILE A 472 -7.35 22.83 -4.10
C ILE A 472 -6.40 21.73 -4.58
N GLY A 473 -6.39 21.43 -5.87
CA GLY A 473 -5.55 20.37 -6.41
C GLY A 473 -5.93 20.01 -7.84
N GLU A 474 -5.56 18.86 -8.29
CA GLU A 474 -5.94 18.35 -9.61
C GLU A 474 -7.47 18.25 -9.72
N LYS A 475 -7.97 18.29 -10.96
CA LYS A 475 -9.41 18.31 -11.24
C LYS A 475 -10.17 17.17 -10.56
N VAL A 476 -9.65 15.94 -10.63
CA VAL A 476 -10.28 14.77 -10.03
C VAL A 476 -10.40 14.92 -8.51
N HIS A 477 -9.33 15.38 -7.85
CA HIS A 477 -9.34 15.61 -6.40
C HIS A 477 -10.36 16.70 -6.01
N ALA A 478 -10.36 17.83 -6.71
CA ALA A 478 -11.30 18.92 -6.46
C ALA A 478 -12.76 18.46 -6.63
N MET A 479 -13.03 17.71 -7.72
CA MET A 479 -14.37 17.16 -7.98
C MET A 479 -14.80 16.13 -6.92
N SER A 480 -13.88 15.23 -6.50
CA SER A 480 -14.18 14.21 -5.50
C SER A 480 -14.56 14.83 -4.15
N ALA A 481 -13.79 15.82 -3.70
CA ALA A 481 -14.08 16.54 -2.44
C ALA A 481 -15.42 17.30 -2.50
N ALA A 482 -15.75 17.84 -3.68
CA ALA A 482 -17.01 18.54 -3.91
C ALA A 482 -18.20 17.57 -3.94
N ASP A 483 -18.02 16.39 -4.52
CA ASP A 483 -19.02 15.31 -4.60
C ASP A 483 -19.33 14.77 -3.18
N ASP A 484 -18.29 14.50 -2.41
CA ASP A 484 -18.43 14.03 -1.01
C ASP A 484 -19.24 15.03 -0.16
N PHE A 485 -18.97 16.34 -0.33
CA PHE A 485 -19.76 17.38 0.36
C PHE A 485 -21.25 17.28 0.02
N LEU A 486 -21.57 17.09 -1.28
CA LEU A 486 -22.97 16.97 -1.70
C LEU A 486 -23.61 15.69 -1.12
N ARG A 487 -22.89 14.57 -1.12
CA ARG A 487 -23.38 13.31 -0.51
C ARG A 487 -23.65 13.49 1.00
N GLU A 488 -22.79 14.24 1.70
CA GLU A 488 -22.94 14.50 3.14
C GLU A 488 -24.21 15.31 3.47
N ILE A 489 -24.59 16.27 2.62
CA ILE A 489 -25.70 17.18 2.94
C ILE A 489 -27.05 16.77 2.33
N GLU A 490 -27.07 15.90 1.31
CA GLU A 490 -28.31 15.47 0.66
C GLU A 490 -28.89 14.22 1.34
N ASP A 491 -30.02 14.39 2.02
CA ASP A 491 -30.68 13.34 2.81
C ASP A 491 -31.52 12.36 1.98
N SER A 492 -31.63 12.59 0.68
CA SER A 492 -32.48 11.76 -0.18
C SER A 492 -31.96 11.68 -1.62
N ASP A 493 -32.41 10.69 -2.34
CA ASP A 493 -32.07 10.52 -3.76
C ASP A 493 -32.80 11.49 -4.70
N ALA A 494 -33.54 12.46 -4.17
CA ALA A 494 -34.29 13.42 -4.99
C ALA A 494 -33.42 14.25 -5.92
N ALA A 495 -32.15 14.49 -5.52
CA ALA A 495 -31.16 15.21 -6.33
C ALA A 495 -30.39 14.29 -7.30
N ASN A 496 -30.64 12.98 -7.28
CA ASN A 496 -29.91 12.00 -8.10
C ASN A 496 -30.10 12.29 -9.59
N LYS A 497 -29.02 12.19 -10.37
CA LYS A 497 -28.96 12.46 -11.82
C LYS A 497 -29.96 11.66 -12.65
N THR A 498 -30.49 10.56 -12.13
CA THR A 498 -31.51 9.72 -12.82
C THR A 498 -32.91 10.33 -12.76
N LYS A 499 -33.13 11.36 -11.95
CA LYS A 499 -34.47 11.95 -11.76
C LYS A 499 -34.89 12.78 -12.97
N ARG A 500 -36.10 12.53 -13.47
CA ARG A 500 -36.67 13.16 -14.68
C ARG A 500 -36.75 14.70 -14.59
N TRP A 501 -36.95 15.25 -13.40
CA TRP A 501 -37.14 16.71 -13.22
C TRP A 501 -35.90 17.51 -13.65
N LEU A 502 -34.71 16.94 -13.59
CA LEU A 502 -33.46 17.60 -13.98
C LEU A 502 -33.48 18.00 -15.47
N ASN A 503 -34.13 17.17 -16.29
CA ASN A 503 -34.20 17.35 -17.74
C ASN A 503 -35.45 18.12 -18.21
N ASN A 504 -36.33 18.49 -17.29
CA ASN A 504 -37.49 19.35 -17.63
C ASN A 504 -36.98 20.72 -18.09
N ARG A 505 -37.73 21.35 -18.98
CA ARG A 505 -37.39 22.69 -19.48
C ARG A 505 -37.36 23.71 -18.34
N ALA A 506 -36.45 24.67 -18.44
CA ALA A 506 -36.39 25.81 -17.53
C ALA A 506 -37.73 26.56 -17.52
N THR A 507 -38.19 26.90 -16.34
CA THR A 507 -39.46 27.67 -16.16
C THR A 507 -39.27 29.11 -16.62
N GLU A 508 -40.36 29.76 -17.02
CA GLU A 508 -40.35 31.19 -17.40
C GLU A 508 -39.82 32.05 -16.24
N LYS A 509 -40.14 31.70 -14.98
CA LYS A 509 -39.59 32.35 -13.81
C LYS A 509 -38.07 32.27 -13.75
N GLN A 510 -37.50 31.07 -14.00
CA GLN A 510 -36.04 30.88 -14.02
C GLN A 510 -35.40 31.68 -15.16
N LYS A 511 -36.00 31.70 -16.36
CA LYS A 511 -35.51 32.44 -17.52
C LYS A 511 -35.48 33.94 -17.23
N ASN A 512 -36.57 34.50 -16.65
CA ASN A 512 -36.65 35.92 -16.29
C ASN A 512 -35.58 36.28 -15.25
N LEU A 513 -35.39 35.43 -14.21
CA LEU A 513 -34.35 35.67 -13.19
C LEU A 513 -32.94 35.64 -13.82
N LEU A 514 -32.67 34.74 -14.78
CA LEU A 514 -31.39 34.70 -15.48
C LEU A 514 -31.18 35.94 -16.34
N MET A 515 -32.25 36.44 -17.01
CA MET A 515 -32.19 37.70 -17.77
C MET A 515 -31.85 38.88 -16.87
N ASP A 516 -32.39 38.94 -15.66
CA ASP A 516 -32.03 39.97 -14.66
C ASP A 516 -30.54 39.96 -14.28
N HIS A 517 -29.89 38.81 -14.44
CA HIS A 517 -28.45 38.65 -14.24
C HIS A 517 -27.63 38.73 -15.55
N GLY A 518 -28.25 39.16 -16.65
CA GLY A 518 -27.60 39.38 -17.93
C GLY A 518 -27.41 38.09 -18.78
N ILE A 519 -28.06 36.99 -18.40
CA ILE A 519 -28.03 35.74 -19.15
C ILE A 519 -29.29 35.61 -19.98
N HIS A 520 -29.16 35.90 -21.27
CA HIS A 520 -30.28 35.87 -22.22
C HIS A 520 -30.54 34.48 -22.78
N ILE A 521 -31.71 33.95 -22.53
CA ILE A 521 -32.15 32.64 -23.01
C ILE A 521 -33.29 32.85 -24.02
N SER A 522 -33.04 32.47 -25.26
CA SER A 522 -34.08 32.48 -26.30
C SER A 522 -35.19 31.49 -25.93
N SER A 523 -36.44 31.85 -26.26
CA SER A 523 -37.59 30.98 -26.08
C SER A 523 -37.46 29.67 -26.88
N MET A 524 -36.64 29.66 -27.93
CA MET A 524 -36.37 28.49 -28.78
C MET A 524 -35.10 27.72 -28.34
N ASP A 525 -34.43 28.15 -27.28
CA ASP A 525 -33.25 27.41 -26.79
C ASP A 525 -33.68 26.29 -25.83
N PHE A 526 -33.74 25.11 -26.35
CA PHE A 526 -34.14 23.90 -25.61
C PHE A 526 -33.01 23.27 -24.80
N SER A 527 -31.79 23.82 -24.89
CA SER A 527 -30.63 23.33 -24.10
C SER A 527 -30.73 23.71 -22.62
N TRP A 528 -31.56 24.67 -22.26
CA TRP A 528 -31.73 25.10 -20.87
C TRP A 528 -32.76 24.25 -20.15
N THR A 529 -32.26 23.32 -19.38
CA THR A 529 -33.08 22.51 -18.47
C THR A 529 -33.36 23.27 -17.18
N LYS A 530 -34.36 22.82 -16.42
CA LYS A 530 -34.68 23.32 -15.07
C LYS A 530 -33.46 23.26 -14.14
N TYR A 531 -32.68 22.17 -14.26
CA TYR A 531 -31.46 21.93 -13.48
C TYR A 531 -30.34 22.92 -13.88
N LYS A 532 -30.03 23.02 -15.16
CA LYS A 532 -29.00 23.95 -15.69
C LYS A 532 -29.32 25.39 -15.27
N ALA A 533 -30.59 25.82 -15.40
CA ALA A 533 -31.03 27.13 -14.96
C ALA A 533 -30.88 27.31 -13.44
N GLY A 534 -31.14 26.27 -12.66
CA GLY A 534 -30.93 26.26 -11.21
C GLY A 534 -29.46 26.45 -10.83
N CYS A 535 -28.56 25.72 -11.47
CA CYS A 535 -27.09 25.86 -11.26
C CYS A 535 -26.62 27.28 -11.60
N ALA A 536 -27.03 27.83 -12.75
CA ALA A 536 -26.65 29.17 -13.19
C ALA A 536 -27.16 30.26 -12.21
N LEU A 537 -28.39 30.13 -11.74
CA LEU A 537 -28.95 31.04 -10.74
C LEU A 537 -28.19 30.94 -9.40
N SER A 538 -27.91 29.74 -8.96
CA SER A 538 -27.12 29.50 -7.73
C SER A 538 -25.73 30.15 -7.84
N PHE A 539 -25.10 30.07 -8.99
CA PHE A 539 -23.83 30.75 -9.27
C PHE A 539 -24.02 32.28 -9.18
N CYS A 540 -25.00 32.82 -9.91
CA CYS A 540 -25.25 34.27 -9.95
C CYS A 540 -25.50 34.85 -8.54
N TRP A 541 -26.31 34.18 -7.73
CA TRP A 541 -26.63 34.65 -6.37
C TRP A 541 -25.43 34.55 -5.41
N ASN A 542 -24.43 33.75 -5.73
CA ASN A 542 -23.25 33.55 -4.88
C ASN A 542 -21.93 34.02 -5.53
N LYS A 543 -22.02 34.73 -6.64
CA LYS A 543 -20.89 35.18 -7.47
C LYS A 543 -19.79 35.86 -6.65
N ASP A 544 -20.15 36.81 -5.79
CA ASP A 544 -19.18 37.57 -4.98
C ASP A 544 -18.46 36.68 -3.96
N ALA A 545 -19.21 35.76 -3.33
CA ALA A 545 -18.64 34.84 -2.35
C ALA A 545 -17.74 33.78 -3.02
N LEU A 546 -18.17 33.26 -4.17
CA LEU A 546 -17.37 32.34 -4.99
C LEU A 546 -16.09 33.04 -5.51
N GLY A 547 -16.21 34.30 -5.97
CA GLY A 547 -15.06 35.08 -6.44
C GLY A 547 -14.04 35.31 -5.33
N LYS A 548 -14.48 35.67 -4.12
CA LYS A 548 -13.59 35.84 -2.96
C LYS A 548 -12.85 34.51 -2.61
N ALA A 549 -13.60 33.42 -2.58
CA ALA A 549 -13.01 32.08 -2.28
C ALA A 549 -12.01 31.66 -3.37
N PHE A 550 -12.34 31.93 -4.63
CA PHE A 550 -11.48 31.66 -5.79
C PHE A 550 -10.16 32.44 -5.71
N HIS A 551 -10.23 33.76 -5.46
CA HIS A 551 -9.04 34.60 -5.31
C HIS A 551 -8.17 34.15 -4.13
N ALA A 552 -8.79 33.82 -3.00
CA ALA A 552 -8.05 33.26 -1.84
C ALA A 552 -7.36 31.95 -2.18
N ALA A 553 -7.95 31.12 -3.03
CA ALA A 553 -7.31 29.89 -3.51
C ALA A 553 -6.12 30.20 -4.45
N GLN A 554 -6.27 31.17 -5.34
CA GLN A 554 -5.18 31.64 -6.22
C GLN A 554 -3.97 32.16 -5.41
N GLU A 555 -4.24 32.94 -4.36
CA GLU A 555 -3.17 33.46 -3.49
C GLU A 555 -2.38 32.37 -2.77
N LYS A 556 -3.01 31.26 -2.45
CA LYS A 556 -2.33 30.11 -1.82
C LYS A 556 -1.40 29.34 -2.77
N LEU A 557 -1.59 29.48 -4.09
CA LEU A 557 -0.79 28.81 -5.11
C LEU A 557 0.34 29.70 -5.67
N ASN A 558 0.40 30.96 -5.27
CA ASN A 558 1.46 31.91 -5.62
C ASN A 558 2.43 32.10 -4.45
#